data_94e84f3880bf074bc9cb18a6491fb993
#
_entry.id   94e84f3880bf074bc9cb18a6491fb993
#
_cell.length_a   1.000
_cell.length_b   1.000
_cell.length_c   1.000
_cell.angle_alpha   90.00
_cell.angle_beta   90.00
_cell.angle_gamma   90.00
#
_symmetry.space_group_name_H-M   'P 1'
#
loop_
_entity.id
_entity.type
_entity.pdbx_description
1 polymer ?
#
loop_
_entity_poly.entity_id
_entity_poly.type
_entity_poly.pdbx_seq_one_letter_code
_entity_poly.pdbx_strand_id
1 'polypeptide(L)'
;TIAIVYNQKLRMGRSFGTPEIYAAMIETKNKRYVMYKFEDKFYDKNGKKNDKFLLVRPLANARITSNFTLKRWHPILQRYRAHLGVDYGAPKGTPIKAAGDGTVKFVGQKSGYGRTVIISHAGGYETLYAHLNGFAKGIRSGLKVKQGTLIAYVGTSGMSTGPHLHFGLYLGGKPINPESA
;
A
#
# COMPACT_ATOMS: atom_id res chain seq x y z
N THR A 1 2.67 -21.45 -12.87
CA THR A 1 2.39 -20.97 -14.26
C THR A 1 1.74 -19.60 -14.20
N ILE A 2 2.14 -18.70 -15.10
CA ILE A 2 1.51 -17.41 -15.32
C ILE A 2 1.07 -17.38 -16.79
N ALA A 3 -0.18 -17.01 -17.06
CA ALA A 3 -0.69 -16.76 -18.39
C ALA A 3 -1.41 -15.40 -18.42
N ILE A 4 -1.20 -14.62 -19.48
CA ILE A 4 -1.78 -13.30 -19.63
C ILE A 4 -2.35 -13.20 -21.05
N VAL A 5 -3.61 -12.74 -21.16
CA VAL A 5 -4.24 -12.34 -22.42
C VAL A 5 -4.24 -10.81 -22.45
N TYR A 6 -3.61 -10.26 -23.48
CA TYR A 6 -3.49 -8.82 -23.63
C TYR A 6 -3.59 -8.37 -25.08
N ASN A 7 -3.96 -7.12 -25.29
CA ASN A 7 -3.87 -6.46 -26.58
C ASN A 7 -2.64 -5.54 -26.61
N GLN A 8 -1.87 -5.60 -27.69
CA GLN A 8 -0.69 -4.77 -27.90
C GLN A 8 -0.81 -4.07 -29.25
N LYS A 9 -0.78 -2.74 -29.22
CA LYS A 9 -0.72 -1.96 -30.46
C LYS A 9 0.66 -2.14 -31.10
N LEU A 10 0.67 -2.38 -32.41
CA LEU A 10 1.89 -2.48 -33.22
C LEU A 10 1.95 -1.32 -34.22
N ARG A 11 3.14 -0.76 -34.39
CA ARG A 11 3.46 0.18 -35.47
C ARG A 11 4.70 -0.32 -36.20
N MET A 12 4.56 -0.57 -37.50
CA MET A 12 5.63 -1.15 -38.33
C MET A 12 6.24 -2.44 -37.74
N GLY A 13 5.38 -3.34 -37.20
CA GLY A 13 5.80 -4.60 -36.60
C GLY A 13 6.47 -4.47 -35.20
N ARG A 14 6.55 -3.28 -34.63
CA ARG A 14 7.11 -3.05 -33.28
C ARG A 14 6.02 -2.69 -32.29
N SER A 15 6.14 -3.21 -31.06
CA SER A 15 5.23 -2.88 -29.97
C SER A 15 5.23 -1.37 -29.70
N PHE A 16 4.04 -0.80 -29.54
CA PHE A 16 3.83 0.62 -29.31
C PHE A 16 2.80 0.83 -28.19
N GLY A 17 3.14 1.71 -27.24
CA GLY A 17 2.28 2.02 -26.09
C GLY A 17 2.23 0.92 -25.03
N THR A 18 1.40 1.13 -24.00
CA THR A 18 1.20 0.16 -22.90
C THR A 18 0.24 -0.94 -23.35
N PRO A 19 0.56 -2.23 -23.13
CA PRO A 19 -0.37 -3.32 -23.44
C PRO A 19 -1.60 -3.24 -22.54
N GLU A 20 -2.76 -3.56 -23.08
CA GLU A 20 -4.02 -3.64 -22.33
C GLU A 20 -4.30 -5.10 -21.97
N ILE A 21 -4.33 -5.40 -20.66
CA ILE A 21 -4.55 -6.76 -20.16
C ILE A 21 -6.05 -7.03 -20.06
N TYR A 22 -6.54 -8.09 -20.71
CA TYR A 22 -7.93 -8.54 -20.63
C TYR A 22 -8.17 -9.69 -19.67
N ALA A 23 -7.19 -10.56 -19.50
CA ALA A 23 -7.25 -11.64 -18.53
C ALA A 23 -5.85 -12.00 -18.02
N ALA A 24 -5.79 -12.47 -16.80
CA ALA A 24 -4.57 -13.02 -16.20
C ALA A 24 -4.90 -14.27 -15.39
N MET A 25 -4.00 -15.25 -15.43
CA MET A 25 -4.05 -16.46 -14.62
C MET A 25 -2.72 -16.65 -13.92
N ILE A 26 -2.79 -16.94 -12.63
CA ILE A 26 -1.65 -17.38 -11.83
C ILE A 26 -1.99 -18.75 -11.25
N GLU A 27 -1.20 -19.74 -11.56
CA GLU A 27 -1.33 -21.09 -11.04
C GLU A 27 -0.13 -21.41 -10.14
N THR A 28 -0.43 -21.76 -8.90
CA THR A 28 0.53 -22.23 -7.90
C THR A 28 0.30 -23.72 -7.66
N LYS A 29 1.16 -24.38 -6.88
CA LYS A 29 1.00 -25.82 -6.56
C LYS A 29 -0.39 -26.17 -6.00
N ASN A 30 -1.05 -25.24 -5.32
CA ASN A 30 -2.29 -25.52 -4.58
C ASN A 30 -3.48 -24.66 -5.01
N LYS A 31 -3.31 -23.64 -5.86
CA LYS A 31 -4.41 -22.72 -6.24
C LYS A 31 -4.21 -22.15 -7.64
N ARG A 32 -5.34 -22.01 -8.33
CA ARG A 32 -5.43 -21.28 -9.60
C ARG A 32 -6.25 -20.02 -9.39
N TYR A 33 -5.66 -18.87 -9.70
CA TYR A 33 -6.30 -17.56 -9.68
C TYR A 33 -6.51 -17.12 -11.13
N VAL A 34 -7.74 -16.78 -11.48
CA VAL A 34 -8.07 -16.26 -12.80
C VAL A 34 -8.82 -14.94 -12.63
N MET A 35 -8.43 -13.95 -13.41
CA MET A 35 -9.05 -12.65 -13.44
C MET A 35 -9.37 -12.24 -14.86
N TYR A 36 -10.53 -11.64 -15.07
CA TYR A 36 -11.00 -11.08 -16.32
C TYR A 36 -11.25 -9.60 -16.17
N LYS A 37 -10.83 -8.80 -17.14
CA LYS A 37 -11.13 -7.36 -17.19
C LYS A 37 -12.44 -7.13 -17.94
N PHE A 38 -13.35 -6.37 -17.32
CA PHE A 38 -14.57 -5.87 -17.94
C PHE A 38 -14.81 -4.43 -17.47
N GLU A 39 -15.00 -3.48 -18.39
CA GLU A 39 -15.22 -2.04 -18.10
C GLU A 39 -14.23 -1.48 -17.05
N ASP A 40 -12.94 -1.66 -17.26
CA ASP A 40 -11.86 -1.24 -16.37
C ASP A 40 -11.88 -1.82 -14.93
N LYS A 41 -12.66 -2.88 -14.73
CA LYS A 41 -12.70 -3.64 -13.48
C LYS A 41 -12.27 -5.08 -13.72
N PHE A 42 -11.72 -5.69 -12.68
CA PHE A 42 -11.34 -7.09 -12.72
C PHE A 42 -12.36 -7.94 -11.96
N TYR A 43 -12.68 -9.10 -12.52
CA TYR A 43 -13.64 -10.07 -12.00
C TYR A 43 -12.99 -11.45 -11.88
N ASP A 44 -13.37 -12.22 -10.86
CA ASP A 44 -12.99 -13.63 -10.77
C ASP A 44 -13.81 -14.51 -11.74
N LYS A 45 -13.49 -15.81 -11.76
CA LYS A 45 -14.18 -16.79 -12.61
C LYS A 45 -15.70 -16.91 -12.36
N ASN A 46 -16.19 -16.40 -11.23
CA ASN A 46 -17.61 -16.43 -10.86
C ASN A 46 -18.30 -15.09 -11.15
N GLY A 47 -17.64 -14.17 -11.82
CA GLY A 47 -18.15 -12.82 -12.09
C GLY A 47 -18.18 -11.93 -10.86
N LYS A 48 -17.58 -12.35 -9.74
CA LYS A 48 -17.45 -11.53 -8.57
C LYS A 48 -16.34 -10.50 -8.82
N LYS A 49 -16.69 -9.22 -8.67
CA LYS A 49 -15.73 -8.12 -8.82
C LYS A 49 -14.54 -8.37 -7.88
N ASN A 50 -13.39 -8.51 -8.48
CA ASN A 50 -12.16 -8.68 -7.74
C ASN A 50 -11.60 -7.29 -7.40
N ASP A 51 -12.15 -6.69 -6.37
CA ASP A 51 -11.56 -5.53 -5.72
C ASP A 51 -10.32 -5.95 -4.90
N LYS A 52 -9.62 -7.01 -5.34
CA LYS A 52 -8.32 -7.37 -4.79
C LYS A 52 -7.37 -6.23 -5.09
N PHE A 53 -7.39 -5.42 -4.21
CA PHE A 53 -6.55 -4.46 -3.65
C PHE A 53 -5.07 -4.80 -3.93
N LEU A 54 -4.60 -4.36 -5.09
CA LEU A 54 -3.18 -4.28 -5.36
C LEU A 54 -2.67 -3.04 -4.64
N LEU A 55 -2.12 -3.26 -3.43
CA LEU A 55 -1.38 -2.21 -2.76
C LEU A 55 -0.15 -1.85 -3.59
N VAL A 56 -0.02 -0.57 -3.90
CA VAL A 56 1.23 -0.03 -4.41
C VAL A 56 2.02 0.59 -3.26
N ARG A 57 3.33 0.60 -3.40
CA ARG A 57 4.18 1.29 -2.43
C ARG A 57 3.77 2.76 -2.32
N PRO A 58 3.58 3.28 -1.09
CA PRO A 58 3.11 4.65 -0.87
C PRO A 58 4.15 5.73 -1.22
N LEU A 59 5.42 5.32 -1.37
CA LEU A 59 6.55 6.15 -1.77
C LEU A 59 7.22 5.57 -3.02
N ALA A 60 7.36 6.37 -4.06
CA ALA A 60 8.15 6.01 -5.23
C ALA A 60 9.65 5.92 -4.84
N ASN A 61 10.31 4.86 -5.30
CA ASN A 61 11.77 4.66 -5.18
C ASN A 61 12.35 4.75 -3.76
N ALA A 62 11.55 4.60 -2.71
CA ALA A 62 12.02 4.65 -1.34
C ALA A 62 12.71 3.33 -0.94
N ARG A 63 13.86 3.45 -0.28
CA ARG A 63 14.57 2.31 0.29
C ARG A 63 13.91 1.86 1.59
N ILE A 64 13.72 0.56 1.76
CA ILE A 64 13.33 -0.02 3.04
C ILE A 64 14.51 0.11 4.01
N THR A 65 14.28 0.76 5.13
CA THR A 65 15.27 0.93 6.21
C THR A 65 15.00 0.01 7.39
N SER A 66 13.76 -0.47 7.56
CA SER A 66 13.39 -1.44 8.58
C SER A 66 12.22 -2.30 8.11
N ASN A 67 12.38 -3.62 8.18
CA ASN A 67 11.35 -4.58 7.78
C ASN A 67 10.31 -4.83 8.87
N PHE A 68 9.15 -5.35 8.44
CA PHE A 68 8.14 -5.92 9.33
C PHE A 68 8.72 -7.08 10.12
N THR A 69 8.45 -7.12 11.43
CA THR A 69 8.82 -8.26 12.29
C THR A 69 7.95 -8.30 13.54
N LEU A 70 7.56 -9.48 13.96
CA LEU A 70 6.83 -9.69 15.21
C LEU A 70 7.74 -9.67 16.45
N LYS A 71 9.07 -9.83 16.25
CA LYS A 71 10.04 -9.89 17.33
C LYS A 71 11.36 -9.25 16.91
N ARG A 72 11.63 -8.02 17.39
CA ARG A 72 12.89 -7.31 17.18
C ARG A 72 13.44 -6.83 18.52
N TRP A 73 14.74 -7.00 18.73
CA TRP A 73 15.42 -6.37 19.85
C TRP A 73 15.39 -4.85 19.71
N HIS A 74 14.88 -4.17 20.73
CA HIS A 74 14.84 -2.71 20.77
C HIS A 74 16.01 -2.20 21.63
N PRO A 75 17.06 -1.60 21.04
CA PRO A 75 18.31 -1.30 21.75
C PRO A 75 18.11 -0.30 22.89
N ILE A 76 17.23 0.68 22.74
CA ILE A 76 16.96 1.70 23.76
C ILE A 76 16.13 1.12 24.92
N LEU A 77 15.15 0.29 24.62
CA LEU A 77 14.25 -0.30 25.62
C LEU A 77 14.77 -1.62 26.20
N GLN A 78 15.88 -2.14 25.67
CA GLN A 78 16.51 -3.41 26.05
C GLN A 78 15.52 -4.57 26.18
N ARG A 79 14.54 -4.62 25.28
CA ARG A 79 13.53 -5.69 25.21
C ARG A 79 13.11 -5.98 23.77
N TYR A 80 12.55 -7.15 23.57
CA TYR A 80 11.96 -7.50 22.29
C TYR A 80 10.67 -6.71 22.06
N ARG A 81 10.52 -6.13 20.87
CA ARG A 81 9.33 -5.41 20.43
C ARG A 81 9.00 -5.76 18.98
N ALA A 82 7.73 -5.86 18.67
CA ALA A 82 7.26 -5.99 17.29
C ALA A 82 7.46 -4.67 16.54
N HIS A 83 7.77 -4.76 15.25
CA HIS A 83 7.71 -3.69 14.27
C HIS A 83 6.60 -4.02 13.27
N LEU A 84 5.41 -3.47 13.51
CA LEU A 84 4.16 -3.85 12.83
C LEU A 84 3.93 -3.10 11.51
N GLY A 85 5.00 -2.81 10.80
CA GLY A 85 5.02 -2.16 9.51
C GLY A 85 6.38 -2.24 8.86
N VAL A 86 6.54 -1.53 7.77
CA VAL A 86 7.79 -1.34 7.04
C VAL A 86 8.17 0.14 7.11
N ASP A 87 9.43 0.44 7.39
CA ASP A 87 9.93 1.81 7.36
C ASP A 87 10.61 2.08 6.03
N TYR A 88 10.14 3.12 5.35
CA TYR A 88 10.71 3.63 4.12
C TYR A 88 11.50 4.91 4.39
N GLY A 89 12.81 4.87 4.22
CA GLY A 89 13.69 6.04 4.34
C GLY A 89 13.47 7.00 3.18
N ALA A 90 13.14 8.27 3.49
CA ALA A 90 12.98 9.32 2.51
C ALA A 90 13.19 10.70 3.17
N PRO A 91 13.61 11.74 2.42
CA PRO A 91 13.74 13.09 2.95
C PRO A 91 12.42 13.62 3.51
N LYS A 92 12.51 14.46 4.56
CA LYS A 92 11.35 15.19 5.08
C LYS A 92 10.67 15.99 3.96
N GLY A 93 9.34 15.91 3.89
CA GLY A 93 8.54 16.57 2.86
C GLY A 93 8.30 15.74 1.61
N THR A 94 8.90 14.56 1.48
CA THR A 94 8.62 13.65 0.34
C THR A 94 7.14 13.32 0.29
N PRO A 95 6.47 13.43 -0.89
CA PRO A 95 5.05 13.15 -1.03
C PRO A 95 4.72 11.68 -0.79
N ILE A 96 3.69 11.43 0.02
CA ILE A 96 3.15 10.10 0.32
C ILE A 96 1.81 9.96 -0.38
N LYS A 97 1.64 8.87 -1.12
CA LYS A 97 0.42 8.56 -1.86
C LYS A 97 -0.37 7.42 -1.21
N ALA A 98 -1.70 7.45 -1.37
CA ALA A 98 -2.55 6.35 -0.94
C ALA A 98 -2.16 5.05 -1.66
N ALA A 99 -1.90 4.00 -0.90
CA ALA A 99 -1.47 2.70 -1.45
C ALA A 99 -2.58 1.99 -2.23
N GLY A 100 -3.83 2.34 -2.00
CA GLY A 100 -4.99 1.78 -2.68
C GLY A 100 -6.22 2.67 -2.58
N ASP A 101 -7.27 2.31 -3.35
CA ASP A 101 -8.59 2.93 -3.24
C ASP A 101 -9.17 2.69 -1.84
N GLY A 102 -9.81 3.68 -1.26
CA GLY A 102 -10.39 3.52 0.08
C GLY A 102 -11.04 4.77 0.63
N THR A 103 -11.36 4.72 1.92
CA THR A 103 -11.90 5.85 2.67
C THR A 103 -10.97 6.17 3.82
N VAL A 104 -10.60 7.43 3.97
CA VAL A 104 -9.78 7.90 5.08
C VAL A 104 -10.54 7.68 6.38
N LYS A 105 -10.03 6.79 7.23
CA LYS A 105 -10.61 6.43 8.54
C LYS A 105 -10.17 7.38 9.63
N PHE A 106 -8.92 7.82 9.58
CA PHE A 106 -8.31 8.65 10.63
C PHE A 106 -7.29 9.62 10.04
N VAL A 107 -7.29 10.84 10.55
CA VAL A 107 -6.25 11.87 10.32
C VAL A 107 -6.01 12.58 11.65
N GLY A 108 -4.79 12.58 12.16
CA GLY A 108 -4.50 13.24 13.44
C GLY A 108 -3.22 12.74 14.11
N GLN A 109 -3.11 13.02 15.42
CA GLN A 109 -2.02 12.55 16.26
C GLN A 109 -2.37 11.19 16.86
N LYS A 110 -1.41 10.26 16.83
CA LYS A 110 -1.55 8.93 17.42
C LYS A 110 -0.31 8.61 18.24
N SER A 111 -0.50 8.12 19.48
CA SER A 111 0.59 7.84 20.41
C SER A 111 1.65 6.94 19.78
N GLY A 112 2.92 7.33 19.90
CA GLY A 112 4.07 6.67 19.29
C GLY A 112 4.22 6.89 17.79
N TYR A 113 3.14 6.97 17.03
CA TYR A 113 3.13 7.13 15.58
C TYR A 113 3.24 8.60 15.11
N GLY A 114 3.00 9.57 16.00
CA GLY A 114 2.96 10.98 15.63
C GLY A 114 1.78 11.30 14.72
N ARG A 115 1.97 12.22 13.78
CA ARG A 115 0.96 12.53 12.76
C ARG A 115 0.73 11.30 11.88
N THR A 116 -0.53 10.90 11.77
CA THR A 116 -0.92 9.60 11.20
C THR A 116 -2.14 9.78 10.30
N VAL A 117 -2.14 9.06 9.17
CA VAL A 117 -3.32 8.81 8.33
C VAL A 117 -3.60 7.31 8.36
N ILE A 118 -4.87 6.92 8.45
CA ILE A 118 -5.31 5.53 8.28
C ILE A 118 -6.38 5.52 7.18
N ILE A 119 -6.25 4.60 6.23
CA ILE A 119 -7.21 4.41 5.15
C ILE A 119 -7.78 3.00 5.25
N SER A 120 -9.12 2.92 5.27
CA SER A 120 -9.84 1.65 5.16
C SER A 120 -10.10 1.34 3.71
N HIS A 121 -9.88 0.09 3.33
CA HIS A 121 -10.01 -0.42 1.98
C HIS A 121 -11.02 -1.55 1.89
N ALA A 122 -11.32 -2.00 0.67
CA ALA A 122 -12.15 -3.18 0.46
C ALA A 122 -11.53 -4.44 1.09
N GLY A 123 -12.35 -5.43 1.42
CA GLY A 123 -11.91 -6.73 1.94
C GLY A 123 -11.40 -6.70 3.38
N GLY A 124 -11.67 -5.63 4.15
CA GLY A 124 -11.25 -5.50 5.55
C GLY A 124 -9.78 -5.12 5.75
N TYR A 125 -9.14 -4.63 4.69
CA TYR A 125 -7.77 -4.10 4.77
C TYR A 125 -7.75 -2.67 5.30
N GLU A 126 -6.70 -2.32 6.04
CA GLU A 126 -6.38 -0.95 6.43
C GLU A 126 -4.90 -0.67 6.22
N THR A 127 -4.58 0.53 5.73
CA THR A 127 -3.20 1.03 5.65
C THR A 127 -3.00 2.18 6.61
N LEU A 128 -1.84 2.17 7.30
CA LEU A 128 -1.42 3.18 8.26
C LEU A 128 -0.16 3.87 7.74
N TYR A 129 -0.18 5.18 7.78
CA TYR A 129 0.94 6.06 7.37
C TYR A 129 1.30 6.93 8.58
N ALA A 130 2.51 6.79 9.10
CA ALA A 130 2.92 7.45 10.34
C ALA A 130 4.22 8.24 10.22
N HIS A 131 4.56 8.95 11.29
CA HIS A 131 5.69 9.87 11.42
C HIS A 131 5.64 11.04 10.42
N LEU A 132 4.42 11.45 10.04
CA LEU A 132 4.19 12.43 8.99
C LEU A 132 4.64 13.84 9.41
N ASN A 133 5.09 14.65 8.42
CA ASN A 133 5.36 16.07 8.59
C ASN A 133 4.07 16.90 8.56
N GLY A 134 3.11 16.48 7.73
CA GLY A 134 1.82 17.13 7.57
C GLY A 134 0.92 16.33 6.64
N PHE A 135 -0.33 16.77 6.57
CA PHE A 135 -1.37 16.19 5.72
C PHE A 135 -1.51 16.99 4.43
N ALA A 136 -1.84 16.34 3.32
CA ALA A 136 -2.17 17.05 2.09
C ALA A 136 -3.47 17.84 2.25
N LYS A 137 -3.61 18.92 1.49
CA LYS A 137 -4.80 19.79 1.53
C LYS A 137 -6.07 18.99 1.25
N GLY A 138 -7.06 19.14 2.12
CA GLY A 138 -8.35 18.49 1.98
C GLY A 138 -8.44 17.07 2.53
N ILE A 139 -7.33 16.45 2.96
CA ILE A 139 -7.37 15.13 3.60
C ILE A 139 -8.05 15.22 4.96
N ARG A 140 -9.14 14.49 5.12
CA ARG A 140 -9.95 14.41 6.35
C ARG A 140 -10.63 13.06 6.47
N SER A 141 -11.03 12.70 7.66
CA SER A 141 -11.80 11.47 7.91
C SER A 141 -13.09 11.46 7.09
N GLY A 142 -13.47 10.32 6.56
CA GLY A 142 -14.61 10.11 5.66
C GLY A 142 -14.33 10.42 4.18
N LEU A 143 -13.19 11.02 3.82
CA LEU A 143 -12.85 11.30 2.42
C LEU A 143 -12.57 9.99 1.66
N LYS A 144 -13.21 9.79 0.52
CA LYS A 144 -12.87 8.73 -0.44
C LYS A 144 -11.63 9.15 -1.23
N VAL A 145 -10.65 8.26 -1.29
CA VAL A 145 -9.40 8.46 -2.04
C VAL A 145 -9.18 7.34 -3.04
N LYS A 146 -8.54 7.65 -4.15
CA LYS A 146 -8.06 6.68 -5.13
C LYS A 146 -6.61 6.32 -4.85
N GLN A 147 -6.19 5.14 -5.28
CA GLN A 147 -4.78 4.76 -5.30
C GLN A 147 -3.95 5.86 -5.99
N GLY A 148 -2.82 6.22 -5.40
CA GLY A 148 -1.95 7.27 -5.92
C GLY A 148 -2.35 8.70 -5.53
N THR A 149 -3.50 8.91 -4.86
CA THR A 149 -3.87 10.23 -4.31
C THR A 149 -2.82 10.68 -3.30
N LEU A 150 -2.35 11.92 -3.42
CA LEU A 150 -1.46 12.55 -2.43
C LEU A 150 -2.22 12.71 -1.11
N ILE A 151 -1.68 12.14 -0.02
CA ILE A 151 -2.35 12.13 1.30
C ILE A 151 -1.56 12.85 2.39
N ALA A 152 -0.22 12.84 2.31
CA ALA A 152 0.64 13.38 3.35
C ALA A 152 2.07 13.57 2.86
N TYR A 153 2.94 13.97 3.78
CA TYR A 153 4.37 14.19 3.54
C TYR A 153 5.21 13.51 4.61
N VAL A 154 6.35 12.93 4.20
CA VAL A 154 7.32 12.30 5.11
C VAL A 154 7.82 13.28 6.16
N GLY A 155 7.88 12.82 7.40
CA GLY A 155 8.37 13.59 8.52
C GLY A 155 9.16 12.74 9.52
N THR A 156 9.13 13.20 10.77
CA THR A 156 9.79 12.55 11.91
C THR A 156 8.99 12.81 13.20
N SER A 157 7.66 12.97 13.08
CA SER A 157 6.79 13.18 14.23
C SER A 157 6.61 11.89 15.06
N GLY A 158 6.32 12.02 16.35
CA GLY A 158 6.19 10.89 17.24
C GLY A 158 7.53 10.25 17.62
N MET A 159 7.53 8.93 17.86
CA MET A 159 8.73 8.19 18.29
C MET A 159 9.56 7.79 17.07
N SER A 160 10.33 8.73 16.52
CA SER A 160 11.15 8.59 15.33
C SER A 160 12.54 9.18 15.55
N THR A 161 13.57 8.52 15.05
CA THR A 161 14.97 8.97 15.14
C THR A 161 15.44 9.77 13.92
N GLY A 162 14.63 9.82 12.85
CA GLY A 162 14.97 10.55 11.63
C GLY A 162 13.84 10.44 10.59
N PRO A 163 13.94 11.20 9.48
CA PRO A 163 12.88 11.22 8.47
C PRO A 163 12.66 9.86 7.82
N HIS A 164 11.45 9.33 7.95
CA HIS A 164 11.00 8.11 7.28
C HIS A 164 9.46 8.04 7.28
N LEU A 165 8.91 7.20 6.45
CA LEU A 165 7.52 6.77 6.52
C LEU A 165 7.45 5.41 7.22
N HIS A 166 6.73 5.31 8.32
CA HIS A 166 6.27 4.02 8.82
C HIS A 166 4.96 3.64 8.14
N PHE A 167 4.97 2.52 7.42
CA PHE A 167 3.82 2.01 6.66
C PHE A 167 3.35 0.68 7.22
N GLY A 168 2.14 0.67 7.79
CA GLY A 168 1.49 -0.52 8.33
C GLY A 168 0.39 -1.03 7.41
N LEU A 169 0.23 -2.35 7.33
CA LEU A 169 -0.87 -3.03 6.66
C LEU A 169 -1.57 -3.95 7.64
N TYR A 170 -2.89 -3.87 7.68
CA TYR A 170 -3.74 -4.65 8.59
C TYR A 170 -4.84 -5.35 7.81
N LEU A 171 -5.19 -6.56 8.21
CA LEU A 171 -6.35 -7.31 7.73
C LEU A 171 -7.20 -7.74 8.92
N GLY A 172 -8.45 -7.28 8.98
CA GLY A 172 -9.34 -7.55 10.12
C GLY A 172 -8.73 -7.10 11.46
N GLY A 173 -8.00 -5.98 11.47
CA GLY A 173 -7.31 -5.44 12.65
C GLY A 173 -5.99 -6.13 13.01
N LYS A 174 -5.59 -7.19 12.32
CA LYS A 174 -4.31 -7.88 12.54
C LYS A 174 -3.23 -7.34 11.61
N PRO A 175 -2.03 -6.99 12.10
CA PRO A 175 -0.94 -6.54 11.26
C PRO A 175 -0.40 -7.68 10.40
N ILE A 176 -0.16 -7.37 9.14
CA ILE A 176 0.46 -8.28 8.17
C ILE A 176 1.65 -7.58 7.50
N ASN A 177 2.58 -8.38 6.97
CA ASN A 177 3.75 -7.81 6.30
C ASN A 177 3.35 -7.16 4.96
N PRO A 178 3.54 -5.83 4.79
CA PRO A 178 3.20 -5.14 3.55
C PRO A 178 3.94 -5.65 2.31
N GLU A 179 5.14 -6.19 2.47
CA GLU A 179 5.97 -6.67 1.34
C GLU A 179 5.62 -8.09 0.88
N SER A 180 4.73 -8.78 1.59
CA SER A 180 4.27 -10.13 1.24
C SER A 180 2.76 -10.22 0.97
N ALA A 181 2.08 -9.09 0.88
CA ALA A 181 0.62 -9.00 0.67
C ALA A 181 0.25 -8.84 -0.81
#